data_a5c2016f23e9c0fefca47a495effeeb5
#
_entry.id   a5c2016f23e9c0fefca47a495effeeb5
#
_cell.length_a   1.000
_cell.length_b   1.000
_cell.length_c   1.000
_cell.angle_alpha   90.00
_cell.angle_beta   90.00
_cell.angle_gamma   90.00
#
_symmetry.space_group_name_H-M   'P 1'
#
loop_
_entity.id
_entity.type
_entity.pdbx_description
1 polymer ?
#
loop_
_entity_poly.entity_id
_entity_poly.type
_entity_poly.pdbx_seq_one_letter_code
_entity_poly.pdbx_strand_id
1 'polypeptide(L)'
;VSRPNSRKISWDVVRVVAVVSVMLGHITHQGPLAHPELADYPFRVTAQFGAAALMVISGFFVCQTIRRGGTGRWLWRKIARLLPPYVVAVVLTYVVMRLAGAAFNGQSFGSGWFDTLFGPTTDGLAWKTTWYVPVGHDLLINLLMMQGWNQYFIWLDGSYWTLPVQLLVFTGAALLWSRSSWFRGDRRIQLLAWALVVVPLFVRFVLIGVDNPAPWAYSVVFGLGLHRMHAFAAGAAIWLWSRGRMGGGHLALLLAAVVCAQDLHLYPFHVALPSDPARLPSDLGFAVMLVAICAAAKGRDWTFLRPLAPAFSWLAGISYGVYLLHQELGYVLARVLLDAGLPGWARLPILLAAAIVAGWALTTLVERPAHSRLTRPRRTAPPPRSAPDDLLPAQAAAGGKGPAPVSVGGPS
;
A
#
# COMPACT_ATOMS: atom_id res chain seq x y z
N VAL A 1 9.56 28.63 19.10
CA VAL A 1 10.26 27.51 18.44
C VAL A 1 9.28 26.33 18.40
N SER A 2 8.60 26.13 17.27
CA SER A 2 7.71 24.97 17.06
C SER A 2 8.58 23.72 17.03
N ARG A 3 8.42 22.84 18.02
CA ARG A 3 9.06 21.52 18.04
C ARG A 3 8.71 20.79 16.73
N PRO A 4 9.69 20.17 16.04
CA PRO A 4 9.38 19.35 14.87
C PRO A 4 8.35 18.29 15.28
N ASN A 5 7.31 18.13 14.44
CA ASN A 5 6.20 17.21 14.64
C ASN A 5 6.78 15.79 14.85
N SER A 6 6.99 15.38 16.10
CA SER A 6 7.55 14.08 16.42
C SER A 6 6.57 13.00 15.90
N ARG A 7 7.09 12.12 15.06
CA ARG A 7 6.32 10.96 14.54
C ARG A 7 5.77 10.19 15.73
N LYS A 8 4.45 9.98 15.78
CA LYS A 8 3.82 9.23 16.86
C LYS A 8 4.18 7.75 16.75
N ILE A 9 4.65 7.16 17.85
CA ILE A 9 4.99 5.74 17.93
C ILE A 9 3.74 4.86 17.70
N SER A 10 2.57 5.33 18.12
CA SER A 10 1.31 4.60 17.95
C SER A 10 1.03 4.21 16.49
N TRP A 11 1.35 5.07 15.52
CA TRP A 11 1.22 4.76 14.10
C TRP A 11 2.21 3.70 13.63
N ASP A 12 3.42 3.71 14.17
CA ASP A 12 4.43 2.72 13.84
C ASP A 12 4.04 1.35 14.39
N VAL A 13 3.56 1.29 15.62
CA VAL A 13 3.06 0.05 16.25
C VAL A 13 1.90 -0.54 15.46
N VAL A 14 0.86 0.25 15.15
CA VAL A 14 -0.29 -0.22 14.38
C VAL A 14 0.14 -0.79 13.03
N ARG A 15 1.08 -0.13 12.35
CA ARG A 15 1.60 -0.60 11.07
C ARG A 15 2.40 -1.90 11.21
N VAL A 16 3.24 -2.02 12.22
CA VAL A 16 4.04 -3.23 12.48
C VAL A 16 3.13 -4.39 12.83
N VAL A 17 2.13 -4.20 13.69
CA VAL A 17 1.15 -5.23 14.02
C VAL A 17 0.41 -5.70 12.76
N ALA A 18 -0.02 -4.78 11.90
CA ALA A 18 -0.68 -5.12 10.64
C ALA A 18 0.20 -5.95 9.72
N VAL A 19 1.48 -5.58 9.54
CA VAL A 19 2.42 -6.33 8.67
C VAL A 19 2.76 -7.69 9.26
N VAL A 20 3.02 -7.76 10.57
CA VAL A 20 3.34 -9.03 11.24
C VAL A 20 2.15 -9.99 11.16
N SER A 21 0.91 -9.52 11.34
CA SER A 21 -0.28 -10.36 11.19
C SER A 21 -0.42 -10.91 9.76
N VAL A 22 -0.09 -10.10 8.74
CA VAL A 22 -0.08 -10.57 7.34
C VAL A 22 0.98 -11.67 7.16
N MET A 23 2.21 -11.43 7.61
CA MET A 23 3.30 -12.42 7.49
C MET A 23 2.94 -13.74 8.17
N LEU A 24 2.46 -13.69 9.43
CA LEU A 24 2.07 -14.88 10.17
C LEU A 24 0.90 -15.62 9.48
N GLY A 25 -0.11 -14.89 9.02
CA GLY A 25 -1.24 -15.47 8.29
C GLY A 25 -0.81 -16.17 7.00
N HIS A 26 0.09 -15.54 6.23
CA HIS A 26 0.60 -16.14 5.01
C HIS A 26 1.50 -17.34 5.27
N ILE A 27 2.43 -17.26 6.21
CA ILE A 27 3.33 -18.37 6.52
C ILE A 27 2.56 -19.57 7.12
N THR A 28 1.70 -19.33 8.12
CA THR A 28 1.13 -20.43 8.92
C THR A 28 -0.25 -20.92 8.45
N HIS A 29 -0.90 -20.19 7.53
CA HIS A 29 -2.24 -20.52 7.05
C HIS A 29 -2.33 -20.54 5.51
N GLN A 30 -2.04 -19.43 4.82
CA GLN A 30 -2.18 -19.36 3.36
C GLN A 30 -1.16 -20.26 2.63
N GLY A 31 0.09 -20.29 3.10
CA GLY A 31 1.13 -21.18 2.56
C GLY A 31 0.72 -22.65 2.60
N PRO A 32 0.31 -23.18 3.77
CA PRO A 32 -0.25 -24.53 3.88
C PRO A 32 -1.49 -24.81 3.03
N LEU A 33 -2.32 -23.80 2.74
CA LEU A 33 -3.46 -23.96 1.83
C LEU A 33 -3.01 -24.08 0.36
N ALA A 34 -2.01 -23.32 -0.04
CA ALA A 34 -1.44 -23.37 -1.39
C ALA A 34 -0.49 -24.59 -1.56
N HIS A 35 0.25 -24.93 -0.52
CA HIS A 35 1.29 -25.96 -0.48
C HIS A 35 1.10 -26.84 0.76
N PRO A 36 0.27 -27.90 0.70
CA PRO A 36 -0.08 -28.74 1.85
C PRO A 36 1.11 -29.37 2.58
N GLU A 37 2.21 -29.57 1.87
CA GLU A 37 3.45 -30.09 2.45
C GLU A 37 4.10 -29.13 3.48
N LEU A 38 3.71 -27.86 3.50
CA LEU A 38 4.18 -26.88 4.46
C LEU A 38 3.34 -26.81 5.74
N ALA A 39 2.41 -27.73 5.97
CA ALA A 39 1.36 -27.62 7.00
C ALA A 39 1.79 -27.92 8.45
N ASP A 40 3.08 -28.18 8.74
CA ASP A 40 3.59 -28.63 10.04
C ASP A 40 3.95 -27.51 11.03
N TYR A 41 3.42 -26.29 10.85
CA TYR A 41 3.63 -25.18 11.79
C TYR A 41 2.92 -25.44 13.13
N PRO A 42 3.51 -24.98 14.27
CA PRO A 42 2.97 -25.25 15.60
C PRO A 42 1.62 -24.60 15.89
N PHE A 43 1.24 -23.60 15.09
CA PHE A 43 -0.04 -22.91 15.17
C PHE A 43 -0.45 -22.35 13.79
N ARG A 44 -1.71 -21.97 13.65
CA ARG A 44 -2.26 -21.35 12.44
C ARG A 44 -2.88 -20.00 12.77
N VAL A 45 -2.47 -18.95 12.07
CA VAL A 45 -3.08 -17.62 12.16
C VAL A 45 -4.05 -17.46 11.01
N THR A 46 -5.31 -17.78 11.26
CA THR A 46 -6.38 -17.70 10.24
C THR A 46 -6.92 -16.29 10.04
N ALA A 47 -6.74 -15.39 11.02
CA ALA A 47 -7.25 -14.02 11.02
C ALA A 47 -6.56 -13.16 9.95
N GLN A 48 -7.32 -12.75 8.93
CA GLN A 48 -6.82 -11.99 7.77
C GLN A 48 -7.31 -10.54 7.79
N PHE A 49 -6.71 -9.70 8.60
CA PHE A 49 -7.11 -8.29 8.76
C PHE A 49 -5.98 -7.29 8.44
N GLY A 50 -4.73 -7.73 8.44
CA GLY A 50 -3.57 -6.83 8.39
C GLY A 50 -3.51 -5.99 7.12
N ALA A 51 -3.76 -6.58 5.95
CA ALA A 51 -3.77 -5.86 4.68
C ALA A 51 -4.88 -4.80 4.61
N ALA A 52 -6.10 -5.12 5.10
CA ALA A 52 -7.20 -4.17 5.19
C ALA A 52 -6.85 -3.00 6.15
N ALA A 53 -6.23 -3.29 7.30
CA ALA A 53 -5.75 -2.27 8.22
C ALA A 53 -4.71 -1.33 7.59
N LEU A 54 -3.78 -1.86 6.77
CA LEU A 54 -2.84 -1.02 6.01
C LEU A 54 -3.53 -0.11 5.00
N MET A 55 -4.63 -0.54 4.39
CA MET A 55 -5.44 0.31 3.51
C MET A 55 -6.18 1.40 4.27
N VAL A 56 -6.72 1.10 5.46
CA VAL A 56 -7.30 2.12 6.35
C VAL A 56 -6.27 3.19 6.69
N ILE A 57 -5.05 2.79 7.09
CA ILE A 57 -3.95 3.70 7.35
C ILE A 57 -3.63 4.54 6.10
N SER A 58 -3.60 3.93 4.92
CA SER A 58 -3.37 4.62 3.65
C SER A 58 -4.46 5.67 3.38
N GLY A 59 -5.73 5.33 3.55
CA GLY A 59 -6.87 6.24 3.39
C GLY A 59 -6.80 7.45 4.35
N PHE A 60 -6.47 7.22 5.63
CA PHE A 60 -6.24 8.28 6.61
C PHE A 60 -5.13 9.25 6.13
N PHE A 61 -3.99 8.73 5.73
CA PHE A 61 -2.86 9.57 5.29
C PHE A 61 -3.06 10.21 3.92
N VAL A 62 -3.91 9.67 3.04
CA VAL A 62 -4.36 10.39 1.83
C VAL A 62 -5.04 11.68 2.23
N CYS A 63 -6.08 11.61 3.07
CA CYS A 63 -6.82 12.78 3.52
C CYS A 63 -5.94 13.79 4.27
N GLN A 64 -4.94 13.32 5.02
CA GLN A 64 -4.04 14.19 5.78
C GLN A 64 -2.99 14.89 4.91
N THR A 65 -2.54 14.26 3.82
CA THR A 65 -1.37 14.75 3.06
C THR A 65 -1.71 15.42 1.74
N ILE A 66 -2.83 15.05 1.09
CA ILE A 66 -3.24 15.60 -0.21
C ILE A 66 -3.44 17.12 -0.18
N ARG A 67 -3.79 17.67 0.98
CA ARG A 67 -4.01 19.10 1.22
C ARG A 67 -2.71 19.93 1.27
N ARG A 68 -1.54 19.28 1.32
CA ARG A 68 -0.24 19.92 1.52
C ARG A 68 0.51 20.11 0.20
N GLY A 69 0.01 20.98 -0.68
CA GLY A 69 0.69 21.34 -1.92
C GLY A 69 -0.03 20.91 -3.20
N GLY A 70 0.66 20.97 -4.34
CA GLY A 70 0.10 20.59 -5.64
C GLY A 70 -0.18 19.10 -5.75
N THR A 71 -1.38 18.74 -6.20
CA THR A 71 -1.91 17.37 -6.28
C THR A 71 -1.07 16.47 -7.17
N GLY A 72 -0.60 16.98 -8.32
CA GLY A 72 0.27 16.21 -9.23
C GLY A 72 1.61 15.85 -8.58
N ARG A 73 2.21 16.79 -7.85
CA ARG A 73 3.46 16.53 -7.10
C ARG A 73 3.22 15.55 -5.95
N TRP A 74 2.07 15.64 -5.28
CA TRP A 74 1.68 14.69 -4.24
C TRP A 74 1.54 13.28 -4.80
N LEU A 75 0.80 13.11 -5.91
CA LEU A 75 0.61 11.82 -6.57
C LEU A 75 1.95 11.25 -7.06
N TRP A 76 2.78 12.08 -7.71
CA TRP A 76 4.10 11.65 -8.17
C TRP A 76 4.98 11.11 -7.04
N ARG A 77 4.97 11.76 -5.87
CA ARG A 77 5.72 11.27 -4.70
C ARG A 77 5.22 9.90 -4.22
N LYS A 78 3.91 9.62 -4.33
CA LYS A 78 3.34 8.30 -4.01
C LYS A 78 3.79 7.25 -5.02
N ILE A 79 3.69 7.54 -6.31
CA ILE A 79 4.15 6.65 -7.39
C ILE A 79 5.65 6.38 -7.27
N ALA A 80 6.46 7.43 -7.12
CA ALA A 80 7.91 7.33 -7.00
C ALA A 80 8.38 6.52 -5.79
N ARG A 81 7.54 6.40 -4.76
CA ARG A 81 7.81 5.56 -3.60
C ARG A 81 7.42 4.10 -3.82
N LEU A 82 6.27 3.85 -4.46
CA LEU A 82 5.68 2.51 -4.53
C LEU A 82 6.18 1.72 -5.73
N LEU A 83 6.28 2.35 -6.90
CA LEU A 83 6.51 1.64 -8.15
C LEU A 83 7.91 1.01 -8.28
N PRO A 84 9.04 1.69 -7.96
CA PRO A 84 10.36 1.10 -8.16
C PRO A 84 10.60 -0.18 -7.34
N PRO A 85 10.33 -0.24 -6.02
CA PRO A 85 10.48 -1.48 -5.27
C PRO A 85 9.49 -2.56 -5.69
N TYR A 86 8.29 -2.20 -6.16
CA TYR A 86 7.34 -3.16 -6.72
C TYR A 86 7.89 -3.84 -7.98
N VAL A 87 8.39 -3.07 -8.93
CA VAL A 87 8.98 -3.62 -10.17
C VAL A 87 10.11 -4.60 -9.85
N VAL A 88 11.00 -4.23 -8.93
CA VAL A 88 12.11 -5.12 -8.52
C VAL A 88 11.55 -6.38 -7.83
N ALA A 89 10.55 -6.24 -6.96
CA ALA A 89 9.93 -7.38 -6.28
C ALA A 89 9.26 -8.32 -7.28
N VAL A 90 8.49 -7.82 -8.25
CA VAL A 90 7.85 -8.62 -9.30
C VAL A 90 8.87 -9.41 -10.11
N VAL A 91 9.95 -8.76 -10.57
CA VAL A 91 11.00 -9.43 -11.36
C VAL A 91 11.70 -10.49 -10.51
N LEU A 92 12.05 -10.16 -9.27
CA LEU A 92 12.71 -11.12 -8.36
C LEU A 92 11.80 -12.32 -8.08
N THR A 93 10.54 -12.08 -7.74
CA THR A 93 9.57 -13.15 -7.47
C THR A 93 9.36 -14.02 -8.70
N TYR A 94 9.22 -13.42 -9.89
CA TYR A 94 9.11 -14.14 -11.15
C TYR A 94 10.29 -15.11 -11.37
N VAL A 95 11.52 -14.60 -11.24
CA VAL A 95 12.72 -15.41 -11.47
C VAL A 95 12.83 -16.54 -10.45
N VAL A 96 12.61 -16.22 -9.17
CA VAL A 96 12.71 -17.22 -8.10
C VAL A 96 11.61 -18.29 -8.22
N MET A 97 10.36 -17.91 -8.44
CA MET A 97 9.26 -18.86 -8.64
C MET A 97 9.51 -19.76 -9.85
N ARG A 98 10.01 -19.18 -10.95
CA ARG A 98 10.26 -19.93 -12.16
C ARG A 98 11.36 -20.98 -11.98
N LEU A 99 12.47 -20.59 -11.40
CA LEU A 99 13.60 -21.51 -11.18
C LEU A 99 13.27 -22.56 -10.10
N ALA A 100 12.72 -22.11 -8.97
CA ALA A 100 12.38 -23.00 -7.86
C ALA A 100 11.20 -23.94 -8.22
N GLY A 101 10.15 -23.40 -8.86
CA GLY A 101 9.01 -24.21 -9.28
C GLY A 101 9.40 -25.31 -10.27
N ALA A 102 10.22 -24.99 -11.26
CA ALA A 102 10.75 -26.01 -12.18
C ALA A 102 11.58 -27.07 -11.44
N ALA A 103 12.48 -26.64 -10.53
CA ALA A 103 13.31 -27.55 -9.75
C ALA A 103 12.46 -28.46 -8.85
N PHE A 104 11.46 -27.91 -8.12
CA PHE A 104 10.58 -28.69 -7.25
C PHE A 104 9.69 -29.67 -8.01
N ASN A 105 9.31 -29.33 -9.24
CA ASN A 105 8.52 -30.16 -10.12
C ASN A 105 9.38 -31.19 -10.93
N GLY A 106 10.71 -31.14 -10.86
CA GLY A 106 11.60 -31.93 -11.69
C GLY A 106 11.55 -31.57 -13.18
N GLN A 107 11.20 -30.33 -13.50
CA GLN A 107 11.15 -29.79 -14.86
C GLN A 107 12.48 -29.12 -15.23
N SER A 108 12.77 -29.06 -16.52
CA SER A 108 13.91 -28.32 -17.05
C SER A 108 13.45 -27.30 -18.10
N PHE A 109 14.35 -26.42 -18.48
CA PHE A 109 14.13 -25.45 -19.55
C PHE A 109 14.92 -25.86 -20.79
N GLY A 110 14.57 -25.29 -21.95
CA GLY A 110 15.39 -25.36 -23.15
C GLY A 110 16.79 -24.78 -22.93
N SER A 111 17.61 -24.85 -23.95
CA SER A 111 19.01 -24.38 -23.91
C SER A 111 19.08 -22.84 -23.97
N GLY A 112 19.79 -22.25 -23.03
CA GLY A 112 20.10 -20.84 -23.03
C GLY A 112 19.26 -20.00 -22.03
N TRP A 113 19.73 -18.78 -21.78
CA TRP A 113 19.15 -17.89 -20.80
C TRP A 113 17.72 -17.45 -21.16
N PHE A 114 17.43 -17.33 -22.47
CA PHE A 114 16.11 -16.93 -22.92
C PHE A 114 15.06 -18.01 -22.61
N ASP A 115 15.35 -19.27 -22.91
CA ASP A 115 14.46 -20.38 -22.60
C ASP A 115 14.29 -20.53 -21.09
N THR A 116 15.38 -20.38 -20.34
CA THR A 116 15.33 -20.40 -18.87
C THR A 116 14.38 -19.31 -18.31
N LEU A 117 14.38 -18.11 -18.88
CA LEU A 117 13.56 -17.01 -18.37
C LEU A 117 12.14 -16.98 -18.99
N PHE A 118 11.96 -17.33 -20.24
CA PHE A 118 10.70 -17.11 -20.95
C PHE A 118 10.18 -18.33 -21.73
N GLY A 119 11.00 -19.33 -21.98
CA GLY A 119 10.64 -20.51 -22.74
C GLY A 119 9.69 -21.46 -21.97
N PRO A 120 9.10 -22.43 -22.64
CA PRO A 120 8.32 -23.46 -21.97
C PRO A 120 9.22 -24.35 -21.12
N THR A 121 8.64 -24.95 -20.07
CA THR A 121 9.29 -26.04 -19.35
C THR A 121 9.08 -27.36 -20.09
N THR A 122 10.03 -28.27 -19.94
CA THR A 122 9.82 -29.67 -20.34
C THR A 122 8.74 -30.29 -19.48
N ASP A 123 8.00 -31.27 -20.04
CA ASP A 123 7.01 -32.02 -19.29
C ASP A 123 7.70 -32.79 -18.15
N GLY A 124 7.67 -32.22 -16.97
CA GLY A 124 7.95 -32.92 -15.74
C GLY A 124 6.81 -33.89 -15.41
N LEU A 125 6.86 -34.50 -14.25
CA LEU A 125 5.76 -35.34 -13.78
C LEU A 125 4.51 -34.47 -13.55
N ALA A 126 3.77 -34.17 -14.62
CA ALA A 126 2.64 -33.22 -14.67
C ALA A 126 1.56 -33.46 -13.57
N TRP A 127 1.43 -34.70 -13.08
CA TRP A 127 0.51 -35.07 -12.02
C TRP A 127 1.02 -34.76 -10.59
N LYS A 128 2.29 -34.32 -10.45
CA LYS A 128 2.91 -33.91 -9.17
C LYS A 128 3.19 -32.43 -9.06
N THR A 129 2.81 -31.63 -10.07
CA THR A 129 3.14 -30.19 -10.08
C THR A 129 2.24 -29.43 -9.11
N THR A 130 2.72 -29.19 -7.90
CA THR A 130 2.08 -28.30 -6.92
C THR A 130 2.64 -26.89 -6.98
N TRP A 131 3.77 -26.70 -7.68
CA TRP A 131 4.47 -25.41 -7.77
C TRP A 131 4.27 -24.79 -9.15
N TYR A 132 3.66 -23.62 -9.17
CA TYR A 132 3.43 -22.89 -10.41
C TYR A 132 4.76 -22.35 -10.98
N VAL A 133 4.99 -22.59 -12.28
CA VAL A 133 6.13 -22.05 -13.02
C VAL A 133 5.65 -20.92 -13.92
N PRO A 134 5.89 -19.65 -13.55
CA PRO A 134 5.35 -18.51 -14.28
C PRO A 134 6.00 -18.36 -15.67
N VAL A 135 5.21 -17.82 -16.61
CA VAL A 135 5.66 -17.53 -17.98
C VAL A 135 5.79 -16.02 -18.22
N GLY A 136 6.40 -15.62 -19.35
CA GLY A 136 6.62 -14.21 -19.66
C GLY A 136 5.35 -13.35 -19.67
N HIS A 137 4.20 -13.92 -20.05
CA HIS A 137 2.90 -13.26 -19.96
C HIS A 137 2.57 -12.85 -18.52
N ASP A 138 2.79 -13.72 -17.53
CA ASP A 138 2.50 -13.44 -16.13
C ASP A 138 3.39 -12.30 -15.60
N LEU A 139 4.67 -12.29 -16.01
CA LEU A 139 5.57 -11.19 -15.68
C LEU A 139 4.99 -9.85 -16.19
N LEU A 140 4.59 -9.80 -17.47
CA LEU A 140 4.06 -8.59 -18.08
C LEU A 140 2.78 -8.11 -17.39
N ILE A 141 1.83 -9.01 -17.14
CA ILE A 141 0.55 -8.70 -16.46
C ILE A 141 0.80 -8.13 -15.06
N ASN A 142 1.73 -8.73 -14.30
CA ASN A 142 2.06 -8.26 -12.96
C ASN A 142 2.81 -6.91 -13.00
N LEU A 143 3.77 -6.72 -13.91
CA LEU A 143 4.45 -5.42 -14.09
C LEU A 143 3.47 -4.29 -14.43
N LEU A 144 2.44 -4.57 -15.22
CA LEU A 144 1.39 -3.62 -15.59
C LEU A 144 0.29 -3.49 -14.52
N MET A 145 0.36 -4.26 -13.44
CA MET A 145 -0.67 -4.30 -12.37
C MET A 145 -2.07 -4.68 -12.88
N MET A 146 -2.14 -5.52 -13.90
CA MET A 146 -3.40 -5.94 -14.54
C MET A 146 -3.94 -7.28 -14.04
N GLN A 147 -3.31 -7.93 -13.08
CA GLN A 147 -3.67 -9.25 -12.59
C GLN A 147 -5.10 -9.34 -12.00
N GLY A 148 -5.66 -8.24 -11.50
CA GLY A 148 -7.04 -8.19 -11.02
C GLY A 148 -8.11 -8.01 -12.11
N TRP A 149 -7.72 -7.77 -13.38
CA TRP A 149 -8.65 -7.48 -14.46
C TRP A 149 -9.25 -8.70 -15.14
N ASN A 150 -8.66 -9.88 -14.90
CA ASN A 150 -9.18 -11.13 -15.42
C ASN A 150 -8.96 -12.24 -14.40
N GLN A 151 -9.96 -13.09 -14.19
CA GLN A 151 -9.88 -14.21 -13.25
C GLN A 151 -8.85 -15.28 -13.64
N TYR A 152 -8.42 -15.30 -14.91
CA TYR A 152 -7.41 -16.23 -15.42
C TYR A 152 -5.99 -15.67 -15.35
N PHE A 153 -5.81 -14.41 -14.97
CA PHE A 153 -4.49 -13.84 -14.79
C PHE A 153 -3.88 -14.30 -13.48
N ILE A 154 -2.64 -14.75 -13.56
CA ILE A 154 -1.92 -15.29 -12.41
C ILE A 154 -1.26 -14.15 -11.61
N TRP A 155 -1.45 -14.20 -10.31
CA TRP A 155 -0.74 -13.36 -9.36
C TRP A 155 0.60 -14.01 -9.04
N LEU A 156 1.71 -13.35 -9.38
CA LEU A 156 3.06 -13.83 -9.04
C LEU A 156 3.27 -13.87 -7.52
N ASP A 157 2.64 -12.96 -6.80
CA ASP A 157 2.58 -12.96 -5.35
C ASP A 157 1.18 -12.49 -4.94
N GLY A 158 0.55 -13.26 -4.08
CA GLY A 158 -0.81 -12.98 -3.65
C GLY A 158 -0.94 -11.62 -2.93
N SER A 159 0.13 -11.11 -2.31
CA SER A 159 0.12 -9.82 -1.62
C SER A 159 0.04 -8.61 -2.57
N TYR A 160 0.39 -8.79 -3.85
CA TYR A 160 0.47 -7.67 -4.81
C TYR A 160 -0.89 -7.03 -5.14
N TRP A 161 -2.02 -7.67 -4.84
CA TRP A 161 -3.34 -7.11 -5.10
C TRP A 161 -3.58 -5.72 -4.47
N THR A 162 -2.85 -5.39 -3.41
CA THR A 162 -3.04 -4.11 -2.70
C THR A 162 -2.51 -2.90 -3.46
N LEU A 163 -1.50 -3.07 -4.33
CA LEU A 163 -0.86 -1.96 -5.03
C LEU A 163 -1.73 -1.35 -6.13
N PRO A 164 -2.30 -2.14 -7.08
CA PRO A 164 -3.22 -1.59 -8.08
C PRO A 164 -4.33 -0.78 -7.43
N VAL A 165 -4.95 -1.33 -6.37
CA VAL A 165 -6.03 -0.67 -5.62
C VAL A 165 -5.55 0.64 -4.98
N GLN A 166 -4.37 0.65 -4.34
CA GLN A 166 -3.81 1.86 -3.75
C GLN A 166 -3.52 2.94 -4.80
N LEU A 167 -2.95 2.57 -5.95
CA LEU A 167 -2.66 3.52 -7.04
C LEU A 167 -3.95 4.09 -7.64
N LEU A 168 -4.97 3.27 -7.84
CA LEU A 168 -6.29 3.73 -8.29
C LEU A 168 -6.89 4.74 -7.31
N VAL A 169 -6.86 4.44 -6.01
CA VAL A 169 -7.36 5.35 -4.96
C VAL A 169 -6.54 6.64 -4.92
N PHE A 170 -5.21 6.58 -5.01
CA PHE A 170 -4.38 7.79 -5.00
C PHE A 170 -4.61 8.64 -6.23
N THR A 171 -4.74 8.03 -7.41
CA THR A 171 -5.04 8.73 -8.66
C THR A 171 -6.45 9.34 -8.61
N GLY A 172 -7.44 8.57 -8.19
CA GLY A 172 -8.82 9.05 -8.02
C GLY A 172 -8.89 10.21 -7.02
N ALA A 173 -8.24 10.09 -5.86
CA ALA A 173 -8.19 11.16 -4.88
C ALA A 173 -7.50 12.43 -5.44
N ALA A 174 -6.42 12.28 -6.20
CA ALA A 174 -5.73 13.40 -6.84
C ALA A 174 -6.62 14.09 -7.87
N LEU A 175 -7.30 13.33 -8.72
CA LEU A 175 -8.21 13.85 -9.73
C LEU A 175 -9.40 14.58 -9.10
N LEU A 176 -10.06 13.97 -8.12
CA LEU A 176 -11.18 14.57 -7.41
C LEU A 176 -10.77 15.86 -6.69
N TRP A 177 -9.61 15.84 -6.04
CA TRP A 177 -9.10 16.99 -5.31
C TRP A 177 -8.65 18.14 -6.23
N SER A 178 -8.09 17.83 -7.42
CA SER A 178 -7.61 18.83 -8.36
C SER A 178 -8.74 19.50 -9.14
N ARG A 179 -9.76 18.74 -9.52
CA ARG A 179 -10.79 19.20 -10.47
C ARG A 179 -11.97 19.88 -9.83
N SER A 180 -12.22 19.68 -8.54
CA SER A 180 -13.44 20.18 -7.91
C SER A 180 -13.22 20.69 -6.49
N SER A 181 -13.53 21.97 -6.27
CA SER A 181 -13.72 22.53 -4.93
C SER A 181 -14.82 21.77 -4.15
N TRP A 182 -15.71 21.09 -4.88
CA TRP A 182 -16.79 20.29 -4.33
C TRP A 182 -16.28 19.22 -3.36
N PHE A 183 -15.19 18.51 -3.68
CA PHE A 183 -14.62 17.47 -2.82
C PHE A 183 -13.81 17.97 -1.62
N ARG A 184 -13.72 19.31 -1.42
CA ARG A 184 -13.00 19.90 -0.29
C ARG A 184 -13.87 20.06 0.97
N GLY A 185 -15.20 19.94 0.83
CA GLY A 185 -16.16 20.06 1.92
C GLY A 185 -16.27 18.77 2.75
N ASP A 186 -16.35 18.91 4.08
CA ASP A 186 -16.38 17.76 5.01
C ASP A 186 -17.61 16.86 4.81
N ARG A 187 -18.79 17.43 4.58
CA ARG A 187 -20.02 16.68 4.26
C ARG A 187 -19.85 15.79 3.02
N ARG A 188 -19.15 16.28 2.03
CA ARG A 188 -18.94 15.59 0.77
C ARG A 188 -17.94 14.45 0.89
N ILE A 189 -16.93 14.61 1.75
CA ILE A 189 -16.02 13.50 2.11
C ILE A 189 -16.78 12.44 2.90
N GLN A 190 -17.72 12.82 3.78
CA GLN A 190 -18.59 11.87 4.48
C GLN A 190 -19.49 11.10 3.51
N LEU A 191 -20.14 11.79 2.55
CA LEU A 191 -20.95 11.15 1.51
C LEU A 191 -20.10 10.21 0.63
N LEU A 192 -18.90 10.64 0.25
CA LEU A 192 -17.96 9.79 -0.49
C LEU A 192 -17.57 8.55 0.31
N ALA A 193 -17.32 8.69 1.62
CA ALA A 193 -17.00 7.55 2.48
C ALA A 193 -18.15 6.54 2.50
N TRP A 194 -19.40 6.99 2.67
CA TRP A 194 -20.58 6.11 2.56
C TRP A 194 -20.72 5.49 1.17
N ALA A 195 -20.54 6.27 0.11
CA ALA A 195 -20.58 5.77 -1.24
C ALA A 195 -19.53 4.67 -1.50
N LEU A 196 -18.32 4.83 -0.96
CA LEU A 196 -17.24 3.83 -1.05
C LEU A 196 -17.51 2.55 -0.23
N VAL A 197 -18.46 2.56 0.68
CA VAL A 197 -18.92 1.36 1.39
C VAL A 197 -20.11 0.73 0.65
N VAL A 198 -21.15 1.50 0.35
CA VAL A 198 -22.43 0.99 -0.13
C VAL A 198 -22.39 0.63 -1.63
N VAL A 199 -21.84 1.53 -2.47
CA VAL A 199 -21.86 1.31 -3.93
C VAL A 199 -21.06 0.07 -4.34
N PRO A 200 -19.86 -0.19 -3.84
CA PRO A 200 -19.13 -1.41 -4.18
C PRO A 200 -19.85 -2.70 -3.76
N LEU A 201 -20.51 -2.70 -2.60
CA LEU A 201 -21.34 -3.83 -2.18
C LEU A 201 -22.51 -4.06 -3.14
N PHE A 202 -23.24 -3.01 -3.47
CA PHE A 202 -24.34 -3.10 -4.42
C PHE A 202 -23.87 -3.60 -5.78
N VAL A 203 -22.80 -3.03 -6.33
CA VAL A 203 -22.20 -3.46 -7.60
C VAL A 203 -21.80 -4.94 -7.55
N ARG A 204 -21.17 -5.37 -6.46
CA ARG A 204 -20.80 -6.78 -6.28
C ARG A 204 -22.04 -7.68 -6.24
N PHE A 205 -23.08 -7.33 -5.48
CA PHE A 205 -24.31 -8.10 -5.42
C PHE A 205 -24.95 -8.25 -6.78
N VAL A 206 -25.08 -7.15 -7.52
CA VAL A 206 -25.73 -7.14 -8.84
C VAL A 206 -24.91 -7.88 -9.90
N LEU A 207 -23.58 -7.75 -9.88
CA LEU A 207 -22.73 -8.28 -10.95
C LEU A 207 -22.18 -9.68 -10.68
N ILE A 208 -21.92 -10.02 -9.41
CA ILE A 208 -21.25 -11.30 -9.04
C ILE A 208 -22.17 -12.18 -8.20
N GLY A 209 -23.18 -11.62 -7.53
CA GLY A 209 -24.15 -12.38 -6.73
C GLY A 209 -25.12 -13.24 -7.56
N VAL A 210 -24.96 -13.32 -8.87
CA VAL A 210 -25.77 -14.12 -9.79
C VAL A 210 -25.02 -15.39 -10.19
N ASP A 211 -25.76 -16.44 -10.53
CA ASP A 211 -25.18 -17.65 -11.10
C ASP A 211 -24.51 -17.33 -12.44
N ASN A 212 -23.25 -17.77 -12.61
CA ASN A 212 -22.41 -17.51 -13.79
C ASN A 212 -22.22 -16.02 -14.13
N PRO A 213 -21.52 -15.25 -13.30
CA PRO A 213 -21.27 -13.84 -13.59
C PRO A 213 -20.47 -13.68 -14.89
N ALA A 214 -20.84 -12.70 -15.69
CA ALA A 214 -20.12 -12.39 -16.93
C ALA A 214 -18.65 -12.05 -16.64
N PRO A 215 -17.67 -12.45 -17.46
CA PRO A 215 -16.25 -12.21 -17.22
C PRO A 215 -15.88 -10.74 -16.96
N TRP A 216 -16.57 -9.79 -17.64
CA TRP A 216 -16.37 -8.37 -17.43
C TRP A 216 -16.77 -7.90 -16.02
N ALA A 217 -17.72 -8.58 -15.36
CA ALA A 217 -18.16 -8.26 -14.00
C ALA A 217 -17.01 -8.46 -12.99
N TYR A 218 -16.21 -9.52 -13.19
CA TYR A 218 -14.99 -9.75 -12.43
C TYR A 218 -14.02 -8.57 -12.58
N SER A 219 -13.76 -8.14 -13.81
CA SER A 219 -12.88 -7.00 -14.11
C SER A 219 -13.35 -5.70 -13.42
N VAL A 220 -14.65 -5.44 -13.40
CA VAL A 220 -15.21 -4.25 -12.72
C VAL A 220 -14.99 -4.33 -11.21
N VAL A 221 -15.28 -5.45 -10.56
CA VAL A 221 -15.22 -5.55 -9.11
C VAL A 221 -13.78 -5.67 -8.62
N PHE A 222 -12.97 -6.52 -9.25
CA PHE A 222 -11.61 -6.81 -8.80
C PHE A 222 -10.57 -5.93 -9.48
N GLY A 223 -10.68 -5.68 -10.78
CA GLY A 223 -9.76 -4.82 -11.53
C GLY A 223 -9.80 -3.36 -11.05
N LEU A 224 -10.98 -2.82 -10.77
CA LEU A 224 -11.14 -1.50 -10.15
C LEU A 224 -10.93 -1.51 -8.64
N GLY A 225 -10.73 -2.67 -8.02
CA GLY A 225 -10.53 -2.79 -6.58
C GLY A 225 -11.74 -2.38 -5.73
N LEU A 226 -12.96 -2.44 -6.30
CA LEU A 226 -14.19 -2.00 -5.61
C LEU A 226 -14.37 -2.76 -4.29
N HIS A 227 -14.07 -4.06 -4.27
CA HIS A 227 -14.18 -4.93 -3.11
C HIS A 227 -13.31 -4.50 -1.90
N ARG A 228 -12.48 -3.45 -2.04
CA ARG A 228 -11.57 -2.94 -0.98
C ARG A 228 -11.77 -1.46 -0.65
N MET A 229 -12.70 -0.77 -1.33
CA MET A 229 -12.91 0.67 -1.15
C MET A 229 -13.39 1.03 0.25
N HIS A 230 -14.12 0.16 0.93
CA HIS A 230 -14.58 0.33 2.30
C HIS A 230 -13.42 0.59 3.30
N ALA A 231 -12.25 -0.01 3.11
CA ALA A 231 -11.09 0.22 3.97
C ALA A 231 -10.56 1.67 3.84
N PHE A 232 -10.52 2.22 2.63
CA PHE A 232 -10.14 3.62 2.42
C PHE A 232 -11.21 4.58 2.95
N ALA A 233 -12.49 4.21 2.87
CA ALA A 233 -13.59 4.95 3.48
C ALA A 233 -13.43 5.06 5.00
N ALA A 234 -13.10 3.95 5.68
CA ALA A 234 -12.79 3.95 7.11
C ALA A 234 -11.65 4.91 7.44
N GLY A 235 -10.57 4.90 6.67
CA GLY A 235 -9.44 5.82 6.85
C GLY A 235 -9.84 7.28 6.74
N ALA A 236 -10.66 7.64 5.74
CA ALA A 236 -11.20 8.99 5.56
C ALA A 236 -12.12 9.41 6.70
N ALA A 237 -12.99 8.52 7.16
CA ALA A 237 -13.91 8.77 8.28
C ALA A 237 -13.15 8.98 9.60
N ILE A 238 -12.16 8.13 9.91
CA ILE A 238 -11.31 8.28 11.10
C ILE A 238 -10.54 9.61 11.03
N TRP A 239 -10.07 10.00 9.85
CA TRP A 239 -9.41 11.29 9.69
C TRP A 239 -10.36 12.46 9.97
N LEU A 240 -11.60 12.47 9.43
CA LEU A 240 -12.61 13.49 9.72
C LEU A 240 -12.93 13.57 11.22
N TRP A 241 -13.16 12.42 11.85
CA TRP A 241 -13.45 12.34 13.27
C TRP A 241 -12.29 12.85 14.14
N SER A 242 -11.06 12.48 13.81
CA SER A 242 -9.88 12.93 14.55
C SER A 242 -9.67 14.45 14.50
N ARG A 243 -10.31 15.12 13.51
CA ARG A 243 -10.31 16.59 13.34
C ARG A 243 -11.57 17.27 13.89
N GLY A 244 -12.45 16.54 14.56
CA GLY A 244 -13.73 17.09 15.06
C GLY A 244 -14.76 17.40 13.97
N ARG A 245 -14.58 16.85 12.75
CA ARG A 245 -15.44 17.11 11.57
C ARG A 245 -16.45 16.00 11.30
N MET A 246 -16.49 14.99 12.15
CA MET A 246 -17.46 13.90 12.18
C MET A 246 -17.75 13.54 13.63
N GLY A 247 -19.02 13.33 13.97
CA GLY A 247 -19.45 12.90 15.32
C GLY A 247 -19.04 11.45 15.60
N GLY A 248 -18.87 11.11 16.90
CA GLY A 248 -18.48 9.75 17.30
C GLY A 248 -19.51 8.69 16.92
N GLY A 249 -20.81 8.95 17.11
CA GLY A 249 -21.87 8.02 16.71
C GLY A 249 -21.91 7.78 15.19
N HIS A 250 -21.70 8.83 14.38
CA HIS A 250 -21.61 8.69 12.92
C HIS A 250 -20.38 7.85 12.51
N LEU A 251 -19.21 8.07 13.13
CA LEU A 251 -18.04 7.23 12.91
C LEU A 251 -18.34 5.78 13.27
N ALA A 252 -18.92 5.51 14.45
CA ALA A 252 -19.22 4.16 14.90
C ALA A 252 -20.13 3.42 13.91
N LEU A 253 -21.18 4.08 13.42
CA LEU A 253 -22.08 3.53 12.41
C LEU A 253 -21.34 3.21 11.09
N LEU A 254 -20.51 4.12 10.61
CA LEU A 254 -19.75 3.90 9.39
C LEU A 254 -18.73 2.77 9.56
N LEU A 255 -18.02 2.70 10.70
CA LEU A 255 -17.06 1.62 10.96
C LEU A 255 -17.76 0.26 11.10
N ALA A 256 -18.96 0.19 11.71
CA ALA A 256 -19.76 -1.02 11.71
C ALA A 256 -20.12 -1.47 10.27
N ALA A 257 -20.58 -0.53 9.44
CA ALA A 257 -20.83 -0.82 8.02
C ALA A 257 -19.58 -1.25 7.27
N VAL A 258 -18.40 -0.71 7.61
CA VAL A 258 -17.10 -1.12 7.04
C VAL A 258 -16.74 -2.54 7.44
N VAL A 259 -16.95 -2.95 8.70
CA VAL A 259 -16.71 -4.34 9.13
C VAL A 259 -17.66 -5.30 8.41
N CYS A 260 -18.94 -4.97 8.31
CA CYS A 260 -19.90 -5.74 7.52
C CYS A 260 -19.47 -5.83 6.04
N ALA A 261 -19.01 -4.72 5.45
CA ALA A 261 -18.53 -4.72 4.07
C ALA A 261 -17.27 -5.58 3.89
N GLN A 262 -16.35 -5.58 4.85
CA GLN A 262 -15.15 -6.43 4.85
C GLN A 262 -15.56 -7.91 4.81
N ASP A 263 -16.45 -8.32 5.70
CA ASP A 263 -16.98 -9.69 5.77
C ASP A 263 -17.66 -10.07 4.44
N LEU A 264 -18.60 -9.28 3.97
CA LEU A 264 -19.35 -9.52 2.75
C LEU A 264 -18.48 -9.55 1.49
N HIS A 265 -17.36 -8.84 1.45
CA HIS A 265 -16.44 -8.88 0.32
C HIS A 265 -15.44 -10.04 0.34
N LEU A 266 -15.14 -10.59 1.52
CA LEU A 266 -14.23 -11.72 1.66
C LEU A 266 -14.93 -13.04 1.33
N TYR A 267 -16.20 -13.18 1.72
CA TYR A 267 -16.92 -14.43 1.62
C TYR A 267 -18.00 -14.39 0.52
N PRO A 268 -18.15 -15.45 -0.28
CA PRO A 268 -19.20 -15.51 -1.29
C PRO A 268 -20.59 -15.57 -0.65
N PHE A 269 -21.55 -14.83 -1.19
CA PHE A 269 -22.92 -14.74 -0.65
C PHE A 269 -23.75 -16.04 -0.73
N HIS A 270 -23.49 -16.85 -1.76
CA HIS A 270 -24.24 -18.08 -2.02
C HIS A 270 -23.66 -19.31 -1.34
N VAL A 271 -22.55 -19.17 -0.68
CA VAL A 271 -22.02 -20.22 0.16
C VAL A 271 -22.47 -19.90 1.58
N ALA A 272 -23.61 -20.41 1.97
CA ALA A 272 -23.95 -20.62 3.36
C ALA A 272 -22.95 -21.65 3.92
N LEU A 273 -21.67 -21.25 4.02
CA LEU A 273 -20.67 -22.06 4.68
C LEU A 273 -20.97 -21.99 6.17
N PRO A 274 -21.34 -23.11 6.77
CA PRO A 274 -21.30 -23.22 8.20
C PRO A 274 -19.84 -22.99 8.59
N SER A 275 -19.58 -21.84 9.26
CA SER A 275 -18.35 -21.59 10.01
C SER A 275 -17.04 -21.84 9.27
N ASP A 276 -16.68 -20.96 8.31
CA ASP A 276 -15.26 -20.77 8.02
C ASP A 276 -14.60 -20.27 9.33
N PRO A 277 -13.73 -21.09 9.96
CA PRO A 277 -13.10 -20.75 11.24
C PRO A 277 -12.25 -19.47 11.15
N ALA A 278 -11.90 -19.01 9.95
CA ALA A 278 -11.16 -17.78 9.71
C ALA A 278 -12.03 -16.51 9.73
N ARG A 279 -13.35 -16.65 9.52
CA ARG A 279 -14.27 -15.51 9.34
C ARG A 279 -14.32 -14.64 10.57
N LEU A 280 -14.81 -15.18 11.70
CA LEU A 280 -14.96 -14.42 12.94
C LEU A 280 -13.63 -13.85 13.48
N PRO A 281 -12.51 -14.59 13.52
CA PRO A 281 -11.21 -14.05 13.89
C PRO A 281 -10.75 -12.90 12.99
N SER A 282 -11.03 -12.95 11.68
CA SER A 282 -10.66 -11.90 10.73
C SER A 282 -11.45 -10.61 10.98
N ASP A 283 -12.76 -10.72 11.20
CA ASP A 283 -13.64 -9.58 11.45
C ASP A 283 -13.34 -8.93 12.80
N LEU A 284 -13.15 -9.73 13.85
CA LEU A 284 -12.76 -9.24 15.17
C LEU A 284 -11.39 -8.58 15.14
N GLY A 285 -10.40 -9.20 14.46
CA GLY A 285 -9.08 -8.64 14.27
C GLY A 285 -9.14 -7.30 13.53
N PHE A 286 -9.97 -7.20 12.49
CA PHE A 286 -10.17 -5.96 11.75
C PHE A 286 -10.84 -4.89 12.62
N ALA A 287 -11.89 -5.23 13.36
CA ALA A 287 -12.57 -4.29 14.28
C ALA A 287 -11.60 -3.78 15.36
N VAL A 288 -10.80 -4.65 15.97
CA VAL A 288 -9.76 -4.25 16.95
C VAL A 288 -8.73 -3.31 16.32
N MET A 289 -8.30 -3.59 15.08
CA MET A 289 -7.38 -2.70 14.37
C MET A 289 -8.01 -1.34 14.05
N LEU A 290 -9.29 -1.27 13.71
CA LEU A 290 -10.00 0.01 13.54
C LEU A 290 -10.00 0.83 14.83
N VAL A 291 -10.26 0.20 15.99
CA VAL A 291 -10.17 0.85 17.30
C VAL A 291 -8.75 1.33 17.58
N ALA A 292 -7.73 0.52 17.33
CA ALA A 292 -6.33 0.90 17.49
C ALA A 292 -5.94 2.09 16.60
N ILE A 293 -6.40 2.11 15.33
CA ILE A 293 -6.20 3.23 14.40
C ILE A 293 -6.91 4.49 14.92
N CYS A 294 -8.13 4.39 15.44
CA CYS A 294 -8.84 5.51 16.08
C CYS A 294 -8.05 6.06 17.27
N ALA A 295 -7.54 5.19 18.12
CA ALA A 295 -6.72 5.57 19.27
C ALA A 295 -5.41 6.26 18.83
N ALA A 296 -4.73 5.75 17.80
CA ALA A 296 -3.53 6.37 17.23
C ALA A 296 -3.83 7.74 16.60
N ALA A 297 -5.01 7.89 15.96
CA ALA A 297 -5.40 9.11 15.26
C ALA A 297 -5.70 10.27 16.23
N LYS A 298 -6.51 10.04 17.27
CA LYS A 298 -7.03 11.07 18.19
C LYS A 298 -6.42 11.00 19.59
N GLY A 299 -6.00 9.82 20.02
CA GLY A 299 -5.46 9.58 21.36
C GLY A 299 -4.09 10.24 21.62
N ARG A 300 -3.67 10.17 22.89
CA ARG A 300 -2.27 10.45 23.26
C ARG A 300 -1.36 9.42 22.60
N ASP A 301 -0.12 9.82 22.31
CA ASP A 301 0.87 8.88 21.82
C ASP A 301 1.16 7.79 22.88
N TRP A 302 1.44 6.59 22.45
CA TRP A 302 1.65 5.42 23.32
C TRP A 302 3.05 5.45 23.94
N THR A 303 3.25 6.42 24.86
CA THR A 303 4.57 6.72 25.45
C THR A 303 5.12 5.58 26.31
N PHE A 304 4.28 4.67 26.79
CA PHE A 304 4.70 3.46 27.49
C PHE A 304 5.55 2.50 26.63
N LEU A 305 5.41 2.60 25.28
CA LEU A 305 6.20 1.84 24.32
C LEU A 305 7.51 2.55 23.89
N ARG A 306 7.85 3.70 24.48
CA ARG A 306 9.08 4.45 24.15
C ARG A 306 10.35 3.62 24.12
N PRO A 307 10.61 2.68 25.05
CA PRO A 307 11.80 1.84 24.98
C PRO A 307 11.91 1.04 23.69
N LEU A 308 10.78 0.65 23.09
CA LEU A 308 10.70 -0.12 21.85
C LEU A 308 10.53 0.77 20.59
N ALA A 309 10.47 2.09 20.77
CA ALA A 309 10.26 3.04 19.67
C ALA A 309 11.25 2.90 18.51
N PRO A 310 12.57 2.72 18.75
CA PRO A 310 13.53 2.52 17.65
C PRO A 310 13.20 1.29 16.81
N ALA A 311 12.86 0.17 17.44
CA ALA A 311 12.51 -1.08 16.75
C ALA A 311 11.21 -0.92 15.93
N PHE A 312 10.15 -0.38 16.53
CA PHE A 312 8.89 -0.14 15.81
C PHE A 312 9.06 0.85 14.66
N SER A 313 9.81 1.93 14.84
CA SER A 313 10.03 2.92 13.78
C SER A 313 10.88 2.35 12.65
N TRP A 314 11.86 1.51 12.97
CA TRP A 314 12.67 0.82 11.96
C TRP A 314 11.84 -0.18 11.17
N LEU A 315 11.09 -1.10 11.83
CA LEU A 315 10.22 -2.08 11.20
C LEU A 315 9.12 -1.40 10.37
N ALA A 316 8.47 -0.37 10.90
CA ALA A 316 7.48 0.41 10.16
C ALA A 316 8.10 1.10 8.94
N GLY A 317 9.38 1.49 9.02
CA GLY A 317 10.13 2.11 7.94
C GLY A 317 10.46 1.18 6.77
N ILE A 318 10.56 -0.12 7.01
CA ILE A 318 10.83 -1.15 6.00
C ILE A 318 9.60 -1.99 5.64
N SER A 319 8.48 -1.73 6.30
CA SER A 319 7.26 -2.55 6.21
C SER A 319 6.75 -2.78 4.79
N TYR A 320 6.97 -1.82 3.89
CA TYR A 320 6.57 -1.96 2.50
C TYR A 320 7.43 -2.98 1.74
N GLY A 321 8.76 -2.92 1.91
CA GLY A 321 9.66 -3.92 1.34
C GLY A 321 9.39 -5.33 1.87
N VAL A 322 9.14 -5.45 3.18
CA VAL A 322 8.74 -6.73 3.82
C VAL A 322 7.44 -7.24 3.19
N TYR A 323 6.45 -6.36 3.04
CA TYR A 323 5.16 -6.72 2.45
C TYR A 323 5.28 -7.24 1.00
N LEU A 324 6.22 -6.74 0.22
CA LEU A 324 6.42 -7.14 -1.18
C LEU A 324 7.13 -8.49 -1.36
N LEU A 325 7.90 -8.95 -0.37
CA LEU A 325 8.79 -10.11 -0.55
C LEU A 325 8.50 -11.28 0.40
N HIS A 326 7.50 -11.16 1.31
CA HIS A 326 7.33 -12.15 2.37
C HIS A 326 6.57 -13.40 1.95
N GLN A 327 5.68 -13.34 0.94
CA GLN A 327 4.74 -14.41 0.66
C GLN A 327 5.37 -15.49 -0.23
N GLU A 328 5.46 -15.28 -1.54
CA GLU A 328 5.91 -16.33 -2.47
C GLU A 328 7.38 -16.70 -2.26
N LEU A 329 8.25 -15.69 -2.06
CA LEU A 329 9.65 -15.97 -1.71
C LEU A 329 9.76 -16.70 -0.36
N GLY A 330 8.85 -16.41 0.56
CA GLY A 330 8.72 -17.12 1.83
C GLY A 330 8.32 -18.58 1.62
N TYR A 331 7.37 -18.87 0.72
CA TYR A 331 6.93 -20.24 0.43
C TYR A 331 8.06 -21.06 -0.23
N VAL A 332 8.76 -20.48 -1.19
CA VAL A 332 9.94 -21.11 -1.81
C VAL A 332 11.00 -21.44 -0.74
N LEU A 333 11.34 -20.48 0.12
CA LEU A 333 12.31 -20.70 1.20
C LEU A 333 11.80 -21.75 2.20
N ALA A 334 10.50 -21.73 2.53
CA ALA A 334 9.90 -22.73 3.42
C ALA A 334 10.06 -24.14 2.87
N ARG A 335 9.89 -24.34 1.55
CA ARG A 335 10.09 -25.62 0.87
C ARG A 335 11.55 -26.05 0.91
N VAL A 336 12.48 -25.17 0.60
CA VAL A 336 13.92 -25.47 0.67
C VAL A 336 14.33 -25.90 2.09
N LEU A 337 13.83 -25.22 3.11
CA LEU A 337 14.09 -25.57 4.50
C LEU A 337 13.41 -26.88 4.92
N LEU A 338 12.24 -27.19 4.38
CA LEU A 338 11.58 -28.48 4.58
C LEU A 338 12.39 -29.63 3.97
N ASP A 339 12.86 -29.46 2.73
CA ASP A 339 13.69 -30.46 2.04
C ASP A 339 15.04 -30.66 2.75
N ALA A 340 15.53 -29.64 3.48
CA ALA A 340 16.68 -29.75 4.37
C ALA A 340 16.35 -30.36 5.73
N GLY A 341 15.11 -30.85 5.96
CA GLY A 341 14.69 -31.53 7.19
C GLY A 341 14.33 -30.63 8.36
N LEU A 342 14.18 -29.33 8.18
CA LEU A 342 13.83 -28.41 9.27
C LEU A 342 12.33 -28.51 9.60
N PRO A 343 11.95 -28.73 10.87
CA PRO A 343 10.55 -28.75 11.30
C PRO A 343 9.93 -27.35 11.28
N GLY A 344 8.59 -27.26 11.18
CA GLY A 344 7.85 -26.00 11.05
C GLY A 344 8.15 -24.97 12.14
N TRP A 345 8.35 -25.40 13.40
CA TRP A 345 8.71 -24.50 14.48
C TRP A 345 10.07 -23.82 14.30
N ALA A 346 11.03 -24.48 13.65
CA ALA A 346 12.36 -23.93 13.35
C ALA A 346 12.31 -23.06 12.07
N ARG A 347 11.47 -23.43 11.08
CA ARG A 347 11.30 -22.68 9.85
C ARG A 347 10.66 -21.31 10.09
N LEU A 348 9.67 -21.22 10.97
CA LEU A 348 8.92 -19.99 11.21
C LEU A 348 9.81 -18.77 11.55
N PRO A 349 10.70 -18.80 12.56
CA PRO A 349 11.58 -17.66 12.86
C PRO A 349 12.56 -17.34 11.71
N ILE A 350 13.02 -18.34 10.97
CA ILE A 350 13.91 -18.13 9.81
C ILE A 350 13.16 -17.39 8.71
N LEU A 351 11.91 -17.76 8.40
CA LEU A 351 11.09 -17.11 7.39
C LEU A 351 10.77 -15.65 7.77
N LEU A 352 10.45 -15.41 9.05
CA LEU A 352 10.23 -14.05 9.54
C LEU A 352 11.51 -13.19 9.42
N ALA A 353 12.65 -13.73 9.82
CA ALA A 353 13.93 -13.03 9.71
C ALA A 353 14.31 -12.77 8.25
N ALA A 354 14.16 -13.76 7.38
CA ALA A 354 14.43 -13.65 5.93
C ALA A 354 13.56 -12.56 5.28
N ALA A 355 12.26 -12.53 5.59
CA ALA A 355 11.36 -11.50 5.07
C ALA A 355 11.75 -10.09 5.56
N ILE A 356 12.17 -9.95 6.82
CA ILE A 356 12.66 -8.68 7.38
C ILE A 356 13.95 -8.25 6.68
N VAL A 357 14.91 -9.16 6.50
CA VAL A 357 16.20 -8.86 5.83
C VAL A 357 15.97 -8.50 4.36
N ALA A 358 15.16 -9.27 3.64
CA ALA A 358 14.81 -8.99 2.23
C ALA A 358 14.07 -7.65 2.09
N GLY A 359 13.12 -7.37 2.97
CA GLY A 359 12.40 -6.10 3.02
C GLY A 359 13.29 -4.91 3.35
N TRP A 360 14.22 -5.08 4.27
CA TRP A 360 15.25 -4.07 4.59
C TRP A 360 16.15 -3.79 3.38
N ALA A 361 16.63 -4.85 2.72
CA ALA A 361 17.46 -4.72 1.51
C ALA A 361 16.71 -3.99 0.39
N LEU A 362 15.47 -4.40 0.07
CA LEU A 362 14.65 -3.75 -0.95
C LEU A 362 14.40 -2.26 -0.61
N THR A 363 14.12 -1.97 0.65
CA THR A 363 13.88 -0.58 1.09
C THR A 363 15.14 0.28 1.00
N THR A 364 16.31 -0.26 1.41
CA THR A 364 17.55 0.53 1.45
C THR A 364 18.22 0.66 0.09
N LEU A 365 18.18 -0.40 -0.71
CA LEU A 365 18.87 -0.45 -2.00
C LEU A 365 18.03 0.09 -3.16
N VAL A 366 16.69 0.01 -3.06
CA VAL A 366 15.79 0.39 -4.16
C VAL A 366 14.84 1.52 -3.78
N GLU A 367 13.98 1.35 -2.75
CA GLU A 367 12.92 2.32 -2.42
C GLU A 367 13.50 3.72 -2.12
N ARG A 368 14.41 3.81 -1.16
CA ARG A 368 14.96 5.09 -0.71
C ARG A 368 15.77 5.80 -1.80
N PRO A 369 16.71 5.15 -2.52
CA PRO A 369 17.45 5.79 -3.59
C PRO A 369 16.56 6.22 -4.75
N ALA A 370 15.66 5.36 -5.21
CA ALA A 370 14.74 5.69 -6.29
C ALA A 370 13.83 6.86 -5.92
N HIS A 371 13.19 6.82 -4.75
CA HIS A 371 12.34 7.91 -4.28
C HIS A 371 13.11 9.24 -4.18
N SER A 372 14.32 9.22 -3.64
CA SER A 372 15.13 10.43 -3.52
C SER A 372 15.50 11.03 -4.87
N ARG A 373 15.87 10.18 -5.86
CA ARG A 373 16.21 10.62 -7.23
C ARG A 373 14.98 11.17 -7.97
N LEU A 374 13.85 10.46 -7.91
CA LEU A 374 12.64 10.81 -8.65
C LEU A 374 11.90 12.03 -8.07
N THR A 375 12.15 12.41 -6.81
CA THR A 375 11.46 13.52 -6.15
C THR A 375 12.35 14.74 -5.91
N ARG A 376 13.61 14.72 -6.35
CA ARG A 376 14.49 15.91 -6.27
C ARG A 376 13.87 17.07 -7.06
N PRO A 377 13.82 18.28 -6.48
CA PRO A 377 13.44 19.45 -7.25
C PRO A 377 14.43 19.61 -8.41
N ARG A 378 13.94 19.80 -9.63
CA ARG A 378 14.80 20.30 -10.71
C ARG A 378 15.41 21.62 -10.21
N ARG A 379 16.74 21.71 -10.14
CA ARG A 379 17.41 22.99 -9.95
C ARG A 379 16.98 23.86 -11.14
N THR A 380 16.10 24.81 -10.89
CA THR A 380 15.93 25.92 -11.81
C THR A 380 17.31 26.56 -11.95
N ALA A 381 17.77 26.71 -13.17
CA ALA A 381 18.99 27.49 -13.41
C ALA A 381 18.87 28.80 -12.64
N PRO A 382 19.94 29.27 -11.97
CA PRO A 382 19.89 30.57 -11.34
C PRO A 382 19.44 31.56 -12.42
N PRO A 383 18.62 32.58 -12.08
CA PRO A 383 18.25 33.61 -13.06
C PRO A 383 19.56 34.14 -13.66
N PRO A 384 19.57 34.42 -14.98
CA PRO A 384 20.75 34.99 -15.59
C PRO A 384 21.14 36.20 -14.74
N ARG A 385 22.40 36.23 -14.29
CA ARG A 385 22.93 37.39 -13.60
C ARG A 385 22.62 38.58 -14.49
N SER A 386 21.80 39.50 -13.99
CA SER A 386 21.66 40.83 -14.60
C SER A 386 23.07 41.33 -14.88
N ALA A 387 23.31 41.65 -16.14
CA ALA A 387 24.57 42.26 -16.54
C ALA A 387 24.86 43.44 -15.59
N PRO A 388 26.14 43.67 -15.22
CA PRO A 388 26.48 44.84 -14.43
C PRO A 388 25.96 46.08 -15.16
N ASP A 389 25.24 46.94 -14.44
CA ASP A 389 24.81 48.28 -14.88
C ASP A 389 26.01 49.22 -14.94
N ASP A 390 27.06 48.82 -15.68
CA ASP A 390 28.19 49.69 -16.00
C ASP A 390 28.04 50.21 -17.43
N LEU A 391 27.18 51.20 -17.60
CA LEU A 391 27.23 52.16 -18.71
C LEU A 391 26.08 53.16 -18.54
N LEU A 392 26.12 53.99 -17.47
CA LEU A 392 25.49 55.30 -17.51
C LEU A 392 26.57 56.32 -17.84
N PRO A 393 26.45 57.03 -18.95
CA PRO A 393 27.39 58.17 -19.23
C PRO A 393 27.16 59.32 -18.25
N ALA A 394 28.25 59.82 -17.69
CA ALA A 394 28.29 61.02 -16.87
C ALA A 394 27.63 62.15 -17.61
N GLN A 395 26.45 62.56 -17.19
CA GLN A 395 25.90 63.87 -17.59
C GLN A 395 26.32 64.97 -16.59
N ALA A 396 26.87 65.99 -17.17
CA ALA A 396 27.54 67.15 -16.63
C ALA A 396 26.74 67.89 -15.56
N ALA A 397 27.48 68.35 -14.57
CA ALA A 397 27.09 69.38 -13.64
C ALA A 397 26.79 70.71 -14.38
N ALA A 398 25.58 71.28 -14.21
CA ALA A 398 25.32 72.69 -14.45
C ALA A 398 24.38 73.21 -13.36
N GLY A 399 24.82 74.24 -12.67
CA GLY A 399 24.26 74.77 -11.47
C GLY A 399 22.96 75.55 -11.66
N GLY A 400 22.25 75.70 -10.58
CA GLY A 400 21.04 76.51 -10.46
C GLY A 400 20.68 76.73 -9.00
N LYS A 401 20.95 77.95 -8.54
CA LYS A 401 20.68 78.47 -7.19
C LYS A 401 19.19 78.46 -6.85
N GLY A 402 18.89 78.32 -5.60
CA GLY A 402 17.73 78.31 -4.74
C GLY A 402 16.52 79.15 -5.12
N PRO A 403 15.53 79.37 -4.28
CA PRO A 403 15.62 79.89 -2.89
C PRO A 403 14.79 79.15 -1.83
N ALA A 404 14.94 79.63 -0.61
CA ALA A 404 14.59 79.18 0.70
C ALA A 404 13.08 79.13 1.05
N PRO A 405 12.71 78.59 2.23
CA PRO A 405 11.40 78.10 2.57
C PRO A 405 10.46 79.17 3.15
N VAL A 406 9.15 78.91 3.01
CA VAL A 406 8.10 79.63 3.76
C VAL A 406 7.39 78.65 4.69
N SER A 407 7.47 78.95 5.96
CA SER A 407 6.68 78.41 7.05
C SER A 407 5.34 79.12 7.16
N VAL A 408 4.24 78.37 7.32
CA VAL A 408 2.98 78.79 7.98
C VAL A 408 2.32 77.50 8.39
N GLY A 409 2.10 77.08 9.61
CA GLY A 409 1.30 77.68 10.65
C GLY A 409 0.00 76.95 10.70
N GLY A 410 -0.25 76.11 11.78
CA GLY A 410 -1.53 75.49 12.09
C GLY A 410 -2.60 76.53 12.48
N PRO A 411 -3.76 76.28 13.12
CA PRO A 411 -4.16 75.09 13.90
C PRO A 411 -5.63 74.64 13.68
N SER A 412 -6.06 73.59 14.16
CA SER A 412 -7.19 73.27 15.09
C SER A 412 -7.59 71.81 14.93
#